data_d844841c492dc39e6b6f3138db2d969d
#
_entry.id   d844841c492dc39e6b6f3138db2d969d
#
_cell.length_a   1.000
_cell.length_b   1.000
_cell.length_c   1.000
_cell.angle_alpha   90.00
_cell.angle_beta   90.00
_cell.angle_gamma   90.00
#
_symmetry.space_group_name_H-M   'P 1'
#
loop_
_entity.id
_entity.type
_entity.pdbx_description
1 polymer ?
#
loop_
_entity_poly.entity_id
_entity_poly.type
_entity_poly.pdbx_seq_one_letter_code
_entity_poly.pdbx_strand_id
1 'polypeptide(L)'
;MATIGRRAYAEIFGPTIGDRVRLADTDLVIEVEEDYTLRAGGYGEEVKFGGGKTIRDGMAQSQRTRAEGVVDTVMTNALILDHWGIVKADIGLKGGRIVAIGKAGNPDVQPGVDIVIGPGTEVISCEGNIVTAGGIDSHIHFICPQQIEEALASGITTMLGGGTGPATGTFATTATPGPWLSLIHI
;
A
#
# COMPACT_ATOMS: atom_id res chain seq x y z
N MET A 1 -13.65 23.12 -21.55
CA MET A 1 -13.11 21.99 -20.75
C MET A 1 -11.85 22.49 -20.06
N ALA A 2 -11.76 22.37 -18.75
CA ALA A 2 -10.52 22.75 -18.04
C ALA A 2 -9.41 21.77 -18.40
N THR A 3 -8.19 22.26 -18.58
CA THR A 3 -7.03 21.42 -18.89
C THR A 3 -5.98 21.60 -17.77
N ILE A 4 -5.34 20.50 -17.39
CA ILE A 4 -4.22 20.48 -16.47
C ILE A 4 -2.98 19.93 -17.18
N GLY A 5 -1.83 20.52 -16.94
CA GLY A 5 -0.58 19.98 -17.48
C GLY A 5 -0.21 18.66 -16.82
N ARG A 6 0.36 17.72 -17.58
CA ARG A 6 0.72 16.36 -17.10
C ARG A 6 1.58 16.37 -15.83
N ARG A 7 2.56 17.25 -15.77
CA ARG A 7 3.39 17.40 -14.57
C ARG A 7 2.60 17.83 -13.35
N ALA A 8 1.73 18.84 -13.49
CA ALA A 8 0.89 19.31 -12.39
C ALA A 8 -0.11 18.22 -11.94
N TYR A 9 -0.63 17.43 -12.88
CA TYR A 9 -1.46 16.27 -12.55
C TYR A 9 -0.68 15.25 -11.71
N ALA A 10 0.52 14.86 -12.15
CA ALA A 10 1.35 13.88 -11.46
C ALA A 10 1.79 14.35 -10.07
N GLU A 11 2.01 15.65 -9.88
CA GLU A 11 2.31 16.24 -8.56
C GLU A 11 1.12 16.17 -7.59
N ILE A 12 -0.12 16.13 -8.10
CA ILE A 12 -1.34 16.07 -7.27
C ILE A 12 -1.79 14.63 -7.02
N PHE A 13 -1.83 13.81 -8.08
CA PHE A 13 -2.45 12.48 -8.08
C PHE A 13 -1.47 11.34 -8.35
N GLY A 14 -0.18 11.63 -8.42
CA GLY A 14 0.83 10.67 -8.83
C GLY A 14 0.90 10.46 -10.35
N PRO A 15 1.89 9.69 -10.83
CA PRO A 15 2.06 9.38 -12.23
C PRO A 15 0.88 8.55 -12.77
N THR A 16 0.60 8.68 -14.07
CA THR A 16 -0.46 7.95 -14.77
C THR A 16 0.10 7.26 -16.02
N ILE A 17 -0.74 6.60 -16.79
CA ILE A 17 -0.38 5.79 -17.96
C ILE A 17 0.67 6.46 -18.84
N GLY A 18 1.77 5.75 -19.10
CA GLY A 18 2.91 6.19 -19.92
C GLY A 18 3.84 7.18 -19.24
N ASP A 19 3.61 7.55 -17.97
CA ASP A 19 4.58 8.32 -17.21
C ASP A 19 5.75 7.41 -16.80
N ARG A 20 6.95 7.99 -16.83
CA ARG A 20 8.17 7.30 -16.45
C ARG A 20 8.66 7.79 -15.10
N VAL A 21 8.96 6.86 -14.22
CA VAL A 21 9.42 7.12 -12.85
C VAL A 21 10.73 6.39 -12.60
N ARG A 22 11.71 7.10 -12.07
CA ARG A 22 12.96 6.50 -11.63
C ARG A 22 12.72 5.66 -10.38
N LEU A 23 13.25 4.44 -10.36
CA LEU A 23 13.13 3.53 -9.23
C LEU A 23 14.20 3.86 -8.18
N ALA A 24 13.83 4.68 -7.20
CA ALA A 24 14.71 5.14 -6.13
C ALA A 24 16.06 5.69 -6.66
N ASP A 25 17.16 5.34 -6.03
CA ASP A 25 18.53 5.75 -6.40
C ASP A 25 19.19 4.85 -7.45
N THR A 26 18.40 4.07 -8.17
CA THR A 26 18.91 3.21 -9.25
C THR A 26 18.88 3.92 -10.60
N ASP A 27 19.50 3.33 -11.63
CA ASP A 27 19.38 3.76 -13.03
C ASP A 27 18.16 3.17 -13.73
N LEU A 28 17.35 2.40 -13.01
CA LEU A 28 16.13 1.79 -13.54
C LEU A 28 15.03 2.84 -13.65
N VAL A 29 14.31 2.79 -14.76
CA VAL A 29 13.13 3.62 -15.01
C VAL A 29 11.96 2.70 -15.30
N ILE A 30 10.91 2.86 -14.55
CA ILE A 30 9.64 2.14 -14.74
C ILE A 30 8.67 3.03 -15.50
N GLU A 31 7.77 2.43 -16.27
CA GLU A 31 6.70 3.12 -16.99
C GLU A 31 5.35 2.60 -16.49
N VAL A 32 4.41 3.50 -16.20
CA VAL A 32 3.07 3.13 -15.74
C VAL A 32 2.29 2.54 -16.91
N GLU A 33 1.90 1.28 -16.79
CA GLU A 33 1.21 0.51 -17.82
C GLU A 33 -0.31 0.77 -17.81
N GLU A 34 -0.91 0.81 -16.61
CA GLU A 34 -2.34 1.03 -16.43
C GLU A 34 -2.62 1.97 -15.25
N ASP A 35 -3.79 2.60 -15.29
CA ASP A 35 -4.32 3.40 -14.19
C ASP A 35 -5.74 2.91 -13.85
N TYR A 36 -5.86 2.19 -12.75
CA TYR A 36 -7.12 1.59 -12.31
C TYR A 36 -8.09 2.62 -11.75
N THR A 37 -7.59 3.78 -11.32
CA THR A 37 -8.45 4.86 -10.85
C THR A 37 -9.29 5.48 -11.98
N LEU A 38 -8.92 5.23 -13.25
CA LEU A 38 -9.58 5.76 -14.44
C LEU A 38 -10.53 4.78 -15.14
N ARG A 39 -10.58 3.50 -14.73
CA ARG A 39 -11.24 2.41 -15.47
C ARG A 39 -12.72 2.66 -15.86
N ALA A 40 -13.48 3.39 -15.07
CA ALA A 40 -14.90 3.63 -15.35
C ALA A 40 -15.29 5.12 -15.34
N GLY A 41 -14.32 5.97 -15.23
CA GLY A 41 -14.49 7.42 -15.23
C GLY A 41 -13.46 8.08 -16.12
N GLY A 42 -12.88 9.12 -15.64
CA GLY A 42 -11.82 9.86 -16.33
C GLY A 42 -10.96 10.63 -15.35
N TYR A 43 -9.99 11.31 -15.91
CA TYR A 43 -9.16 12.21 -15.12
C TYR A 43 -10.00 13.25 -14.38
N GLY A 44 -9.72 13.45 -13.10
CA GLY A 44 -10.42 14.36 -12.21
C GLY A 44 -11.41 13.68 -11.26
N GLU A 45 -11.55 12.35 -11.34
CA GLU A 45 -12.35 11.57 -10.38
C GLU A 45 -11.51 10.86 -9.32
N GLU A 46 -10.22 11.04 -9.34
CA GLU A 46 -9.30 10.46 -8.35
C GLU A 46 -9.62 10.98 -6.95
N VAL A 47 -9.57 10.09 -5.99
CA VAL A 47 -9.82 10.45 -4.59
C VAL A 47 -8.57 10.97 -3.94
N LYS A 48 -8.73 12.00 -3.12
CA LYS A 48 -7.65 12.59 -2.33
C LYS A 48 -8.19 13.17 -1.03
N PHE A 49 -7.49 12.89 0.06
CA PHE A 49 -7.79 13.47 1.37
C PHE A 49 -7.08 14.82 1.56
N GLY A 50 -7.75 15.73 2.26
CA GLY A 50 -7.17 17.02 2.64
C GLY A 50 -8.18 18.18 2.53
N GLY A 51 -7.79 19.34 3.00
CA GLY A 51 -8.61 20.55 2.94
C GLY A 51 -9.00 20.88 1.50
N GLY A 52 -10.29 20.96 1.23
CA GLY A 52 -10.80 21.23 -0.11
C GLY A 52 -10.68 20.08 -1.11
N LYS A 53 -10.31 18.87 -0.70
CA LYS A 53 -10.16 17.69 -1.56
C LYS A 53 -11.43 16.83 -1.61
N THR A 54 -11.41 15.78 -2.41
CA THR A 54 -12.60 15.00 -2.79
C THR A 54 -13.12 14.06 -1.71
N ILE A 55 -12.28 13.60 -0.78
CA ILE A 55 -12.73 12.71 0.31
C ILE A 55 -13.42 13.55 1.38
N ARG A 56 -14.71 13.73 1.17
CA ARG A 56 -15.67 14.41 2.03
C ARG A 56 -17.01 13.72 1.94
N ASP A 57 -17.83 13.90 2.97
CA ASP A 57 -19.19 13.39 3.01
C ASP A 57 -20.02 13.83 1.79
N GLY A 58 -20.68 12.87 1.16
CA GLY A 58 -21.49 13.09 -0.04
C GLY A 58 -20.69 13.31 -1.34
N MET A 59 -19.36 13.31 -1.27
CA MET A 59 -18.47 13.31 -2.43
C MET A 59 -17.82 11.92 -2.59
N ALA A 60 -16.51 11.80 -2.48
CA ALA A 60 -15.82 10.51 -2.52
C ALA A 60 -16.00 9.67 -1.24
N GLN A 61 -16.50 10.24 -0.16
CA GLN A 61 -16.88 9.53 1.05
C GLN A 61 -18.40 9.26 1.04
N SER A 62 -18.78 7.99 1.12
CA SER A 62 -20.16 7.56 1.29
C SER A 62 -20.57 7.59 2.77
N GLN A 63 -21.87 7.47 3.02
CA GLN A 63 -22.41 7.30 4.38
C GLN A 63 -22.53 5.83 4.79
N ARG A 64 -22.05 4.91 3.97
CA ARG A 64 -22.09 3.48 4.25
C ARG A 64 -21.22 3.12 5.44
N THR A 65 -21.62 2.05 6.10
CA THR A 65 -20.94 1.51 7.27
C THR A 65 -19.93 0.41 6.89
N ARG A 66 -19.10 0.02 7.82
CA ARG A 66 -18.20 -1.14 7.67
C ARG A 66 -18.94 -2.44 7.30
N ALA A 67 -20.15 -2.63 7.84
CA ALA A 67 -20.99 -3.79 7.51
C ALA A 67 -21.50 -3.77 6.05
N GLU A 68 -21.61 -2.59 5.46
CA GLU A 68 -22.04 -2.37 4.08
C GLU A 68 -20.87 -2.33 3.09
N GLY A 69 -19.71 -2.79 3.49
CA GLY A 69 -18.57 -2.97 2.57
C GLY A 69 -17.48 -1.89 2.65
N VAL A 70 -17.63 -0.89 3.51
CA VAL A 70 -16.59 0.14 3.72
C VAL A 70 -15.29 -0.48 4.22
N VAL A 71 -14.17 -0.02 3.68
CA VAL A 71 -12.83 -0.45 4.09
C VAL A 71 -12.37 0.26 5.37
N ASP A 72 -11.49 -0.39 6.13
CA ASP A 72 -10.92 0.18 7.34
C ASP A 72 -9.86 1.24 6.99
N THR A 73 -9.04 0.95 5.99
CA THR A 73 -7.99 1.85 5.50
C THR A 73 -7.99 1.86 3.98
N VAL A 74 -7.76 3.01 3.38
CA VAL A 74 -7.51 3.17 1.95
C VAL A 74 -6.17 3.85 1.71
N MET A 75 -5.36 3.28 0.83
CA MET A 75 -4.15 3.90 0.32
C MET A 75 -4.49 4.48 -1.06
N THR A 76 -4.37 5.79 -1.23
CA THR A 76 -4.82 6.48 -2.44
C THR A 76 -3.70 6.74 -3.43
N ASN A 77 -4.00 6.61 -4.72
CA ASN A 77 -3.10 6.93 -5.83
C ASN A 77 -1.71 6.28 -5.72
N ALA A 78 -1.67 5.01 -5.33
CA ALA A 78 -0.43 4.26 -5.19
C ALA A 78 0.14 3.88 -6.57
N LEU A 79 1.43 4.13 -6.78
CA LEU A 79 2.17 3.52 -7.88
C LEU A 79 2.65 2.14 -7.43
N ILE A 80 1.96 1.11 -7.90
CA ILE A 80 2.21 -0.28 -7.52
C ILE A 80 3.20 -0.90 -8.51
N LEU A 81 4.30 -1.43 -7.98
CA LEU A 81 5.26 -2.24 -8.71
C LEU A 81 5.17 -3.67 -8.20
N ASP A 82 4.64 -4.56 -9.01
CA ASP A 82 4.47 -5.97 -8.67
C ASP A 82 4.76 -6.87 -9.89
N HIS A 83 4.81 -8.19 -9.69
CA HIS A 83 5.08 -9.19 -10.73
C HIS A 83 4.04 -9.19 -11.87
N TRP A 84 2.84 -8.68 -11.61
CA TRP A 84 1.74 -8.65 -12.58
C TRP A 84 1.59 -7.31 -13.32
N GLY A 85 2.42 -6.32 -12.99
CA GLY A 85 2.42 -5.05 -13.71
C GLY A 85 2.91 -3.86 -12.89
N ILE A 86 2.99 -2.73 -13.56
CA ILE A 86 3.32 -1.41 -13.00
C ILE A 86 2.08 -0.54 -13.19
N VAL A 87 1.30 -0.37 -12.13
CA VAL A 87 0.01 0.28 -12.24
C VAL A 87 -0.21 1.34 -11.17
N LYS A 88 -1.00 2.34 -11.50
CA LYS A 88 -1.58 3.24 -10.51
C LYS A 88 -2.92 2.69 -10.06
N ALA A 89 -3.14 2.61 -8.75
CA ALA A 89 -4.41 2.19 -8.18
C ALA A 89 -4.55 2.68 -6.74
N ASP A 90 -5.78 2.62 -6.24
CA ASP A 90 -6.04 2.69 -4.80
C ASP A 90 -6.02 1.27 -4.22
N ILE A 91 -5.67 1.14 -2.93
CA ILE A 91 -5.61 -0.15 -2.23
C ILE A 91 -6.53 -0.07 -1.01
N GLY A 92 -7.50 -0.97 -0.93
CA GLY A 92 -8.41 -1.09 0.20
C GLY A 92 -8.00 -2.19 1.16
N LEU A 93 -7.94 -1.86 2.46
CA LEU A 93 -7.64 -2.81 3.53
C LEU A 93 -8.84 -2.95 4.47
N LYS A 94 -9.14 -4.18 4.86
CA LYS A 94 -10.19 -4.51 5.81
C LYS A 94 -9.81 -5.71 6.65
N GLY A 95 -9.88 -5.56 7.97
CA GLY A 95 -9.50 -6.62 8.89
C GLY A 95 -8.02 -7.04 8.74
N GLY A 96 -7.12 -6.09 8.44
CA GLY A 96 -5.68 -6.34 8.24
C GLY A 96 -5.33 -7.04 6.92
N ARG A 97 -6.24 -7.07 5.94
CA ARG A 97 -6.01 -7.72 4.64
C ARG A 97 -6.30 -6.76 3.50
N ILE A 98 -5.58 -6.89 2.39
CA ILE A 98 -5.93 -6.26 1.14
C ILE A 98 -7.20 -6.93 0.60
N VAL A 99 -8.27 -6.15 0.43
CA VAL A 99 -9.57 -6.65 -0.05
C VAL A 99 -9.86 -6.22 -1.49
N ALA A 100 -9.23 -5.14 -1.95
CA ALA A 100 -9.33 -4.69 -3.34
C ALA A 100 -8.13 -3.84 -3.74
N ILE A 101 -7.77 -3.88 -5.00
CA ILE A 101 -6.87 -2.96 -5.70
C ILE A 101 -7.66 -2.44 -6.89
N GLY A 102 -7.90 -1.12 -6.96
CA GLY A 102 -8.77 -0.54 -7.98
C GLY A 102 -9.04 0.93 -7.77
N LYS A 103 -10.28 1.35 -7.95
CA LYS A 103 -10.74 2.72 -7.76
C LYS A 103 -11.46 2.85 -6.42
N ALA A 104 -10.96 3.74 -5.57
CA ALA A 104 -11.65 4.10 -4.34
C ALA A 104 -12.64 5.25 -4.56
N GLY A 105 -13.66 5.32 -3.71
CA GLY A 105 -14.60 6.42 -3.74
C GLY A 105 -15.97 6.11 -3.13
N ASN A 106 -16.94 6.86 -3.61
CA ASN A 106 -18.35 6.74 -3.24
C ASN A 106 -19.16 6.19 -4.43
N PRO A 107 -19.62 4.94 -4.38
CA PRO A 107 -20.35 4.34 -5.50
C PRO A 107 -21.70 4.99 -5.77
N ASP A 108 -22.22 5.83 -4.87
CA ASP A 108 -23.49 6.50 -5.04
C ASP A 108 -23.38 7.74 -5.94
N VAL A 109 -22.15 8.25 -6.16
CA VAL A 109 -21.89 9.44 -7.00
C VAL A 109 -20.77 9.26 -8.02
N GLN A 110 -20.00 8.18 -7.94
CA GLN A 110 -18.88 7.90 -8.84
C GLN A 110 -19.03 6.52 -9.47
N PRO A 111 -18.82 6.37 -10.80
CA PRO A 111 -18.87 5.08 -11.46
C PRO A 111 -17.61 4.26 -11.17
N GLY A 112 -17.74 2.93 -11.23
CA GLY A 112 -16.62 1.96 -11.18
C GLY A 112 -15.83 1.93 -9.89
N VAL A 113 -16.47 2.26 -8.76
CA VAL A 113 -15.84 2.19 -7.45
C VAL A 113 -15.73 0.74 -6.99
N ASP A 114 -14.50 0.28 -6.79
CA ASP A 114 -14.16 -1.03 -6.23
C ASP A 114 -13.99 -0.98 -4.71
N ILE A 115 -13.56 0.18 -4.18
CA ILE A 115 -13.16 0.38 -2.79
C ILE A 115 -14.03 1.48 -2.18
N VAL A 116 -14.96 1.10 -1.33
CA VAL A 116 -15.92 2.06 -0.74
C VAL A 116 -15.29 2.77 0.45
N ILE A 117 -15.22 4.10 0.37
CA ILE A 117 -14.78 4.98 1.45
C ILE A 117 -15.99 5.39 2.28
N GLY A 118 -15.88 5.27 3.59
CA GLY A 118 -16.89 5.69 4.55
C GLY A 118 -16.33 6.58 5.65
N PRO A 119 -17.17 7.02 6.61
CA PRO A 119 -16.74 7.96 7.67
C PRO A 119 -15.66 7.41 8.60
N GLY A 120 -15.56 6.10 8.73
CA GLY A 120 -14.55 5.43 9.56
C GLY A 120 -13.31 4.97 8.83
N THR A 121 -13.17 5.29 7.54
CA THR A 121 -12.01 4.89 6.75
C THR A 121 -10.82 5.79 7.04
N GLU A 122 -9.69 5.18 7.45
CA GLU A 122 -8.40 5.85 7.48
C GLU A 122 -7.87 6.05 6.06
N VAL A 123 -7.24 7.19 5.78
CA VAL A 123 -6.71 7.49 4.45
C VAL A 123 -5.20 7.69 4.51
N ILE A 124 -4.47 6.93 3.69
CA ILE A 124 -3.03 7.04 3.50
C ILE A 124 -2.77 7.54 2.08
N SER A 125 -2.20 8.73 1.95
CA SER A 125 -1.79 9.29 0.66
C SER A 125 -0.52 8.59 0.16
N CYS A 126 -0.57 8.01 -1.03
CA CYS A 126 0.57 7.34 -1.66
C CYS A 126 1.12 8.08 -2.88
N GLU A 127 0.63 9.27 -3.17
CA GLU A 127 1.15 10.09 -4.25
C GLU A 127 2.64 10.37 -4.06
N GLY A 128 3.43 10.08 -5.09
CA GLY A 128 4.90 10.22 -5.05
C GLY A 128 5.64 9.06 -4.40
N ASN A 129 4.94 8.01 -3.97
CA ASN A 129 5.53 6.80 -3.42
C ASN A 129 5.32 5.61 -4.35
N ILE A 130 6.28 4.70 -4.33
CA ILE A 130 6.17 3.39 -4.98
C ILE A 130 5.79 2.37 -3.91
N VAL A 131 4.74 1.59 -4.18
CA VAL A 131 4.25 0.55 -3.28
C VAL A 131 4.63 -0.81 -3.86
N THR A 132 5.30 -1.62 -3.06
CA THR A 132 5.69 -2.98 -3.41
C THR A 132 5.18 -3.96 -2.37
N ALA A 133 5.17 -5.25 -2.71
CA ALA A 133 5.03 -6.29 -1.70
C ALA A 133 6.19 -6.21 -0.70
N GLY A 134 5.92 -6.53 0.56
CA GLY A 134 6.96 -6.62 1.58
C GLY A 134 7.96 -7.74 1.27
N GLY A 135 9.22 -7.51 1.62
CA GLY A 135 10.29 -8.49 1.41
C GLY A 135 10.11 -9.71 2.30
N ILE A 136 10.60 -10.86 1.82
CA ILE A 136 10.66 -12.12 2.55
C ILE A 136 12.13 -12.46 2.76
N ASP A 137 12.57 -12.50 4.03
CA ASP A 137 13.86 -13.08 4.37
C ASP A 137 13.66 -14.57 4.66
N SER A 138 14.16 -15.40 3.77
CA SER A 138 13.99 -16.86 3.85
C SER A 138 15.07 -17.57 4.66
N HIS A 139 16.03 -16.85 5.21
CA HIS A 139 17.12 -17.41 6.00
C HIS A 139 17.59 -16.43 7.07
N ILE A 140 16.89 -16.34 8.19
CA ILE A 140 17.24 -15.49 9.31
C ILE A 140 17.63 -16.31 10.55
N HIS A 141 18.61 -15.80 11.28
CA HIS A 141 18.94 -16.26 12.64
C HIS A 141 18.37 -15.27 13.64
N PHE A 142 17.39 -15.67 14.44
CA PHE A 142 16.77 -14.81 15.44
C PHE A 142 17.73 -14.61 16.63
N ILE A 143 18.47 -13.49 16.61
CA ILE A 143 19.50 -13.18 17.58
C ILE A 143 18.99 -12.25 18.67
N CYS A 144 18.25 -11.21 18.29
CA CYS A 144 17.76 -10.19 19.24
C CYS A 144 16.46 -9.54 18.75
N PRO A 145 15.62 -8.99 19.65
CA PRO A 145 14.34 -8.36 19.28
C PRO A 145 14.48 -7.17 18.34
N GLN A 146 15.59 -6.46 18.37
CA GLN A 146 15.87 -5.31 17.51
C GLN A 146 15.85 -5.66 16.01
N GLN A 147 16.11 -6.93 15.67
CA GLN A 147 16.02 -7.39 14.27
C GLN A 147 14.63 -7.15 13.66
N ILE A 148 13.57 -7.14 14.47
CA ILE A 148 12.19 -6.94 13.98
C ILE A 148 12.04 -5.51 13.48
N GLU A 149 12.49 -4.52 14.26
CA GLU A 149 12.42 -3.11 13.88
C GLU A 149 13.29 -2.81 12.66
N GLU A 150 14.50 -3.36 12.62
CA GLU A 150 15.42 -3.22 11.47
C GLU A 150 14.85 -3.85 10.20
N ALA A 151 14.23 -5.03 10.32
CA ALA A 151 13.57 -5.69 9.22
C ALA A 151 12.43 -4.86 8.65
N LEU A 152 11.52 -4.40 9.52
CA LEU A 152 10.39 -3.55 9.11
C LEU A 152 10.88 -2.25 8.48
N ALA A 153 11.89 -1.60 9.06
CA ALA A 153 12.47 -0.38 8.50
C ALA A 153 13.13 -0.61 7.12
N SER A 154 13.57 -1.85 6.86
CA SER A 154 14.14 -2.26 5.57
C SER A 154 13.10 -2.82 4.58
N GLY A 155 11.80 -2.83 4.96
CA GLY A 155 10.72 -3.34 4.12
C GLY A 155 10.56 -4.88 4.14
N ILE A 156 11.20 -5.57 5.07
CA ILE A 156 11.01 -7.01 5.29
C ILE A 156 9.77 -7.20 6.18
N THR A 157 8.77 -7.93 5.67
CA THR A 157 7.52 -8.20 6.38
C THR A 157 7.32 -9.66 6.76
N THR A 158 8.19 -10.53 6.26
CA THR A 158 8.14 -11.96 6.54
C THR A 158 9.55 -12.50 6.76
N MET A 159 9.75 -13.25 7.83
CA MET A 159 11.01 -13.90 8.14
C MET A 159 10.80 -15.40 8.33
N LEU A 160 11.61 -16.19 7.64
CA LEU A 160 11.69 -17.64 7.83
C LEU A 160 13.05 -17.96 8.43
N GLY A 161 13.05 -18.38 9.65
CA GLY A 161 14.28 -18.68 10.33
C GLY A 161 14.10 -19.62 11.51
N GLY A 162 15.14 -19.88 12.21
CA GLY A 162 15.05 -20.73 13.37
C GLY A 162 16.36 -20.95 14.07
N GLY A 163 16.29 -21.76 15.07
CA GLY A 163 17.32 -22.62 15.62
C GLY A 163 18.61 -22.01 16.12
N THR A 164 18.78 -20.72 16.13
CA THR A 164 19.97 -20.11 16.72
C THR A 164 19.61 -19.48 18.06
N GLY A 165 20.16 -20.06 19.09
CA GLY A 165 19.99 -19.48 20.40
C GLY A 165 20.13 -20.53 21.48
N PRO A 166 19.94 -20.17 22.76
CA PRO A 166 20.07 -21.07 23.88
C PRO A 166 18.91 -22.07 24.02
N ALA A 167 18.07 -22.20 23.00
CA ALA A 167 17.01 -23.21 22.99
C ALA A 167 17.62 -24.62 23.05
N THR A 168 17.05 -25.46 23.88
CA THR A 168 17.48 -26.85 24.06
C THR A 168 17.54 -27.58 22.70
N GLY A 169 18.68 -28.14 22.36
CA GLY A 169 18.89 -28.86 21.09
C GLY A 169 19.51 -28.02 19.96
N THR A 170 19.81 -26.75 20.17
CA THR A 170 20.58 -25.97 19.21
C THR A 170 22.06 -25.94 19.58
N PHE A 171 22.91 -26.17 18.58
CA PHE A 171 24.36 -25.99 18.71
C PHE A 171 24.80 -24.59 18.28
N ALA A 172 23.87 -23.65 18.28
CA ALA A 172 24.14 -22.29 17.81
C ALA A 172 25.00 -21.52 18.79
N THR A 173 25.94 -20.79 18.23
CA THR A 173 26.88 -19.94 18.98
C THR A 173 26.35 -18.56 19.33
N THR A 174 25.16 -18.21 18.85
CA THR A 174 24.50 -16.93 19.07
C THR A 174 23.59 -16.97 20.29
N ALA A 175 23.73 -16.00 21.18
CA ALA A 175 22.96 -15.90 22.39
C ALA A 175 21.60 -15.25 22.13
N THR A 176 20.56 -16.06 21.93
CA THR A 176 19.18 -15.57 21.90
C THR A 176 18.60 -15.58 23.32
N PRO A 177 17.89 -14.53 23.77
CA PRO A 177 17.41 -14.42 25.14
C PRO A 177 16.27 -15.39 25.52
N GLY A 178 15.91 -16.30 24.65
CA GLY A 178 14.94 -17.36 24.95
C GLY A 178 14.16 -17.86 23.72
N PRO A 179 13.49 -19.01 23.84
CA PRO A 179 12.79 -19.62 22.69
C PRO A 179 11.58 -18.81 22.23
N TRP A 180 11.04 -17.93 23.05
CA TRP A 180 9.90 -17.07 22.68
C TRP A 180 10.22 -16.17 21.48
N LEU A 181 11.48 -15.76 21.29
CA LEU A 181 11.90 -14.94 20.16
C LEU A 181 11.73 -15.68 18.82
N SER A 182 11.87 -17.00 18.81
CA SER A 182 11.64 -17.81 17.63
C SER A 182 10.15 -18.05 17.32
N LEU A 183 9.27 -17.66 18.23
CA LEU A 183 7.82 -17.82 18.11
C LEU A 183 7.10 -16.49 17.78
N ILE A 184 7.86 -15.41 17.60
CA ILE A 184 7.27 -14.12 17.21
C ILE A 184 6.83 -14.19 15.77
N HIS A 185 5.52 -14.05 15.56
CA HIS A 185 4.93 -13.84 14.26
C HIS A 185 4.78 -12.33 14.04
N ILE A 186 5.37 -11.85 12.98
CA ILE A 186 5.23 -10.46 12.53
C ILE A 186 3.99 -10.35 11.62
#